data_34cb89eca15146e47d85e2d5a7ec0293
#
_entry.id   34cb89eca15146e47d85e2d5a7ec0293
#
_cell.length_a   1.000
_cell.length_b   1.000
_cell.length_c   1.000
_cell.angle_alpha   90.00
_cell.angle_beta   90.00
_cell.angle_gamma   90.00
#
_symmetry.space_group_name_H-M   'P 1'
#
loop_
_entity.id
_entity.type
_entity.pdbx_description
1 polymer ?
#
loop_
_entity_poly.entity_id
_entity_poly.type
_entity_poly.pdbx_seq_one_letter_code
_entity_poly.pdbx_strand_id
1 'polypeptide(L)'
;MAKIDDSVKKKVPELRFKGFTDDWEERKLGELGSVAMNRRIFKDQTSENEEVPFFKIGTFGSKPDAFISRELFEEYKLKYPYPEIGDILISASGSIGRTVVYQGEDEYFQDSNIVWLKHDDRLNNKFLKQFYSIVKWQGLEGSTIKRLYNKNILDTDISIPSTIEQNKIGMFFERLDDTIALHQRKLDLLKEQKKGYLQKMFPKNGSKIPELRFAGFADDWEEHKLGDYIIQYSEKTKQNNQYPVFTSSRNGLFFQKDYYKGNQIASEDNIGYNIVPRGYFTYRHMSDDLVFKFNINDLADYGIVSTLYPVFTTNEQLNSKYLQYQLHEGSEFRRFSLLQKQGGSRTYMYLNKLQNMILNIPKLEEQQKIGSFFQQLDETIALHQRKLDLLKEQKKGFLQKMFV
;
A
#
# COMPACT_ATOMS: atom_id res chain seq x y z
N MET A 1 -21.63 -20.61 -43.53
CA MET A 1 -20.67 -19.93 -42.64
C MET A 1 -20.05 -20.98 -41.73
N ALA A 2 -18.79 -21.35 -41.99
CA ALA A 2 -18.09 -22.31 -41.18
C ALA A 2 -17.76 -21.66 -39.81
N LYS A 3 -18.12 -22.34 -38.72
CA LYS A 3 -17.66 -21.95 -37.36
C LYS A 3 -16.16 -22.06 -37.38
N ILE A 4 -15.49 -20.95 -37.16
CA ILE A 4 -14.05 -20.93 -36.87
C ILE A 4 -13.87 -21.65 -35.52
N ASP A 5 -13.13 -22.72 -35.55
CA ASP A 5 -12.78 -23.51 -34.38
C ASP A 5 -11.75 -22.68 -33.55
N ASP A 6 -12.20 -22.11 -32.43
CA ASP A 6 -11.41 -21.29 -31.52
C ASP A 6 -10.44 -22.12 -30.66
N SER A 7 -10.23 -23.41 -30.98
CA SER A 7 -9.41 -24.35 -30.20
C SER A 7 -7.94 -24.42 -30.61
N VAL A 8 -7.49 -23.63 -31.58
CA VAL A 8 -6.05 -23.55 -31.89
C VAL A 8 -5.38 -22.70 -30.80
N LYS A 9 -4.76 -23.33 -29.80
CA LYS A 9 -3.92 -22.65 -28.83
C LYS A 9 -2.91 -21.78 -29.58
N LYS A 10 -2.98 -20.46 -29.36
CA LYS A 10 -1.98 -19.53 -29.90
C LYS A 10 -0.61 -19.92 -29.35
N LYS A 11 0.31 -20.26 -30.23
CA LYS A 11 1.71 -20.60 -29.86
C LYS A 11 2.60 -19.37 -29.68
N VAL A 12 2.03 -18.17 -29.78
CA VAL A 12 2.73 -16.89 -29.65
C VAL A 12 1.91 -15.93 -28.80
N PRO A 13 2.54 -15.07 -27.99
CA PRO A 13 1.83 -14.08 -27.19
C PRO A 13 1.19 -12.99 -28.04
N GLU A 14 0.18 -12.29 -27.47
CA GLU A 14 -0.50 -11.17 -28.14
C GLU A 14 0.43 -9.97 -28.34
N LEU A 15 1.35 -9.74 -27.40
CA LEU A 15 2.31 -8.66 -27.42
C LEU A 15 3.73 -9.22 -27.41
N ARG A 16 4.53 -8.78 -28.36
CA ARG A 16 5.88 -9.30 -28.59
C ARG A 16 6.85 -8.20 -29.00
N PHE A 17 8.11 -8.33 -28.70
CA PHE A 17 9.12 -7.42 -29.19
C PHE A 17 9.28 -7.53 -30.71
N LYS A 18 9.48 -6.40 -31.38
CA LYS A 18 9.70 -6.37 -32.84
C LYS A 18 10.92 -7.22 -33.21
N GLY A 19 10.75 -8.06 -34.22
CA GLY A 19 11.80 -8.91 -34.80
C GLY A 19 11.77 -10.36 -34.33
N PHE A 20 10.81 -10.77 -33.48
CA PHE A 20 10.57 -12.16 -33.13
C PHE A 20 9.26 -12.64 -33.77
N THR A 21 9.33 -13.70 -34.53
CA THR A 21 8.20 -14.27 -35.30
C THR A 21 7.97 -15.75 -35.04
N ASP A 22 9.02 -16.47 -34.56
CA ASP A 22 9.00 -17.92 -34.41
C ASP A 22 8.00 -18.33 -33.31
N ASP A 23 7.34 -19.47 -33.47
CA ASP A 23 6.48 -20.05 -32.45
C ASP A 23 7.28 -20.37 -31.18
N TRP A 24 6.64 -20.21 -30.02
CA TRP A 24 7.21 -20.64 -28.75
C TRP A 24 7.13 -22.16 -28.62
N GLU A 25 8.14 -22.75 -28.03
CA GLU A 25 8.19 -24.19 -27.79
C GLU A 25 7.43 -24.54 -26.49
N GLU A 26 6.48 -25.47 -26.57
CA GLU A 26 5.85 -26.04 -25.37
C GLU A 26 6.80 -27.11 -24.78
N ARG A 27 7.10 -26.98 -23.50
CA ARG A 27 7.97 -27.88 -22.73
C ARG A 27 7.37 -28.10 -21.33
N LYS A 28 7.81 -29.19 -20.69
CA LYS A 28 7.64 -29.35 -19.24
C LYS A 28 8.85 -28.79 -18.51
N LEU A 29 8.66 -28.20 -17.33
CA LEU A 29 9.79 -27.73 -16.53
C LEU A 29 10.77 -28.86 -16.23
N GLY A 30 10.29 -30.10 -16.10
CA GLY A 30 11.13 -31.29 -15.91
C GLY A 30 11.99 -31.67 -17.11
N GLU A 31 11.71 -31.19 -18.32
CA GLU A 31 12.57 -31.36 -19.49
C GLU A 31 13.72 -30.34 -19.51
N LEU A 32 13.59 -29.28 -18.76
CA LEU A 32 14.53 -28.14 -18.69
C LEU A 32 15.44 -28.23 -17.47
N GLY A 33 15.03 -28.98 -16.43
CA GLY A 33 15.78 -29.04 -15.21
C GLY A 33 15.22 -30.02 -14.17
N SER A 34 15.73 -29.94 -12.96
CA SER A 34 15.31 -30.72 -11.81
C SER A 34 15.06 -29.82 -10.58
N VAL A 35 14.16 -30.29 -9.72
CA VAL A 35 13.90 -29.54 -8.44
C VAL A 35 15.02 -29.87 -7.45
N ALA A 36 15.63 -28.83 -6.92
CA ALA A 36 16.60 -28.85 -5.84
C ALA A 36 16.07 -28.23 -4.56
N MET A 37 16.64 -28.59 -3.42
CA MET A 37 16.36 -28.06 -2.11
C MET A 37 17.56 -28.21 -1.19
N ASN A 38 17.69 -27.40 -0.17
CA ASN A 38 18.73 -27.54 0.83
C ASN A 38 18.56 -28.83 1.66
N ARG A 39 19.66 -29.27 2.29
CA ARG A 39 19.63 -30.34 3.29
C ARG A 39 18.84 -29.86 4.52
N ARG A 40 18.05 -30.78 5.10
CA ARG A 40 17.24 -30.50 6.30
C ARG A 40 18.09 -30.00 7.47
N ILE A 41 17.64 -28.92 8.08
CA ILE A 41 18.11 -28.43 9.38
C ILE A 41 17.07 -28.84 10.43
N PHE A 42 17.53 -29.42 11.53
CA PHE A 42 16.69 -29.78 12.67
C PHE A 42 16.60 -28.63 13.67
N LYS A 43 15.58 -28.68 14.54
CA LYS A 43 15.31 -27.58 15.49
C LYS A 43 16.45 -27.36 16.48
N ASP A 44 17.13 -28.40 16.88
CA ASP A 44 18.31 -28.37 17.77
C ASP A 44 19.57 -27.79 17.10
N GLN A 45 19.59 -27.67 15.78
CA GLN A 45 20.65 -27.04 15.00
C GLN A 45 20.40 -25.57 14.74
N THR A 46 19.31 -25.00 15.26
CA THR A 46 18.95 -23.59 15.08
C THR A 46 18.95 -22.83 16.38
N SER A 47 19.29 -21.54 16.35
CA SER A 47 19.21 -20.63 17.49
C SER A 47 18.72 -19.25 17.04
N GLU A 48 18.48 -18.34 18.00
CA GLU A 48 18.15 -16.94 17.74
C GLU A 48 19.39 -16.06 17.58
N ASN A 49 20.60 -16.57 17.92
CA ASN A 49 21.82 -15.79 18.06
C ASN A 49 23.01 -16.32 17.26
N GLU A 50 22.77 -17.17 16.26
CA GLU A 50 23.82 -17.66 15.36
C GLU A 50 24.06 -16.71 14.18
N GLU A 51 25.06 -17.01 13.34
CA GLU A 51 25.60 -16.06 12.34
C GLU A 51 24.84 -16.08 11.01
N VAL A 52 24.33 -17.24 10.58
CA VAL A 52 23.76 -17.39 9.25
C VAL A 52 22.23 -17.50 9.32
N PRO A 53 21.51 -16.59 8.65
CA PRO A 53 20.04 -16.62 8.62
C PRO A 53 19.50 -17.95 8.08
N PHE A 54 18.53 -18.53 8.79
CA PHE A 54 17.78 -19.72 8.36
C PHE A 54 16.33 -19.34 8.09
N PHE A 55 15.95 -19.36 6.83
CA PHE A 55 14.60 -19.02 6.38
C PHE A 55 13.69 -20.24 6.41
N LYS A 56 12.73 -20.23 7.32
CA LYS A 56 11.59 -21.14 7.32
C LYS A 56 10.51 -20.63 6.38
N ILE A 57 9.53 -21.48 6.04
CA ILE A 57 8.42 -21.06 5.16
C ILE A 57 7.66 -19.83 5.66
N GLY A 58 7.56 -19.64 6.96
CA GLY A 58 6.90 -18.49 7.58
C GLY A 58 7.67 -17.17 7.42
N THR A 59 9.00 -17.24 7.32
CA THR A 59 9.89 -16.08 7.20
C THR A 59 10.46 -15.91 5.78
N PHE A 60 10.13 -16.79 4.86
CA PHE A 60 10.63 -16.76 3.49
C PHE A 60 10.30 -15.44 2.79
N GLY A 61 11.32 -14.72 2.31
CA GLY A 61 11.19 -13.38 1.72
C GLY A 61 10.85 -12.26 2.72
N SER A 62 11.15 -12.47 4.02
CA SER A 62 10.92 -11.52 5.10
C SER A 62 12.14 -11.53 6.03
N LYS A 63 12.02 -11.02 7.26
CA LYS A 63 13.10 -11.09 8.25
C LYS A 63 13.20 -12.49 8.84
N PRO A 64 14.40 -13.07 8.96
CA PRO A 64 14.60 -14.37 9.60
C PRO A 64 14.30 -14.29 11.11
N ASP A 65 13.85 -15.40 11.68
CA ASP A 65 13.62 -15.61 13.11
C ASP A 65 14.41 -16.80 13.67
N ALA A 66 15.28 -17.38 12.85
CA ALA A 66 16.17 -18.47 13.23
C ALA A 66 17.49 -18.36 12.47
N PHE A 67 18.54 -18.88 13.07
CA PHE A 67 19.89 -18.82 12.53
C PHE A 67 20.58 -20.16 12.75
N ILE A 68 21.64 -20.45 11.95
CA ILE A 68 22.51 -21.61 12.08
C ILE A 68 23.96 -21.17 12.21
N SER A 69 24.80 -22.03 12.78
CA SER A 69 26.22 -21.72 12.91
C SER A 69 26.92 -21.61 11.54
N ARG A 70 27.96 -20.81 11.48
CA ARG A 70 28.83 -20.68 10.28
C ARG A 70 29.41 -22.04 9.86
N GLU A 71 29.86 -22.83 10.83
CA GLU A 71 30.45 -24.15 10.57
C GLU A 71 29.45 -25.11 9.88
N LEU A 72 28.22 -25.20 10.39
CA LEU A 72 27.16 -26.02 9.80
C LEU A 72 26.78 -25.54 8.38
N PHE A 73 26.71 -24.21 8.20
CA PHE A 73 26.43 -23.61 6.91
C PHE A 73 27.49 -24.00 5.87
N GLU A 74 28.77 -23.80 6.16
CA GLU A 74 29.87 -24.10 5.25
C GLU A 74 29.94 -25.60 4.92
N GLU A 75 29.76 -26.45 5.95
CA GLU A 75 29.69 -27.89 5.75
C GLU A 75 28.56 -28.29 4.78
N TYR A 76 27.36 -27.75 5.00
CA TYR A 76 26.19 -28.15 4.21
C TYR A 76 26.20 -27.52 2.80
N LYS A 77 26.67 -26.29 2.67
CA LYS A 77 26.85 -25.62 1.37
C LYS A 77 27.82 -26.38 0.47
N LEU A 78 28.88 -26.98 1.04
CA LEU A 78 29.88 -27.77 0.30
C LEU A 78 29.36 -29.16 -0.12
N LYS A 79 28.55 -29.79 0.74
CA LYS A 79 28.17 -31.21 0.58
C LYS A 79 26.83 -31.44 -0.12
N TYR A 80 25.95 -30.48 -0.09
CA TYR A 80 24.55 -30.62 -0.53
C TYR A 80 24.15 -29.56 -1.55
N PRO A 81 23.03 -29.74 -2.27
CA PRO A 81 22.53 -28.73 -3.18
C PRO A 81 22.34 -27.38 -2.46
N TYR A 82 22.82 -26.33 -3.10
CA TYR A 82 22.74 -24.97 -2.63
C TYR A 82 22.42 -24.05 -3.82
N PRO A 83 21.59 -22.99 -3.66
CA PRO A 83 21.22 -22.14 -4.79
C PRO A 83 22.40 -21.32 -5.30
N GLU A 84 22.42 -21.06 -6.60
CA GLU A 84 23.36 -20.16 -7.28
C GLU A 84 22.74 -18.75 -7.41
N ILE A 85 23.58 -17.73 -7.54
CA ILE A 85 23.12 -16.35 -7.71
C ILE A 85 22.19 -16.26 -8.92
N GLY A 86 20.99 -15.74 -8.70
CA GLY A 86 19.94 -15.63 -9.72
C GLY A 86 18.93 -16.78 -9.70
N ASP A 87 19.15 -17.86 -8.96
CA ASP A 87 18.15 -18.90 -8.78
C ASP A 87 16.85 -18.38 -8.17
N ILE A 88 15.73 -18.90 -8.66
CA ILE A 88 14.40 -18.52 -8.19
C ILE A 88 13.92 -19.55 -7.16
N LEU A 89 14.01 -19.21 -5.90
CA LEU A 89 13.48 -20.00 -4.81
C LEU A 89 11.94 -19.86 -4.76
N ILE A 90 11.23 -20.97 -4.55
CA ILE A 90 9.76 -21.03 -4.53
C ILE A 90 9.28 -21.63 -3.23
N SER A 91 8.25 -21.03 -2.63
CA SER A 91 7.54 -21.67 -1.52
C SER A 91 6.66 -22.81 -2.02
N ALA A 92 6.93 -24.02 -1.53
CA ALA A 92 6.19 -25.25 -1.88
C ALA A 92 5.07 -25.58 -0.88
N SER A 93 4.91 -24.78 0.19
CA SER A 93 3.82 -24.90 1.16
C SER A 93 3.41 -23.55 1.71
N GLY A 94 2.31 -23.47 2.43
CA GLY A 94 1.76 -22.20 2.96
C GLY A 94 1.32 -21.27 1.84
N SER A 95 2.01 -20.17 1.63
CA SER A 95 1.79 -19.25 0.48
C SER A 95 2.46 -19.80 -0.76
N ILE A 96 1.90 -20.87 -1.33
CA ILE A 96 2.47 -21.60 -2.48
C ILE A 96 2.75 -20.65 -3.66
N GLY A 97 3.93 -20.81 -4.28
CA GLY A 97 4.34 -20.04 -5.45
C GLY A 97 4.93 -18.66 -5.14
N ARG A 98 5.12 -18.29 -3.86
CA ARG A 98 5.92 -17.11 -3.52
C ARG A 98 7.35 -17.35 -3.99
N THR A 99 7.94 -16.37 -4.65
CA THR A 99 9.31 -16.46 -5.19
C THR A 99 10.24 -15.46 -4.52
N VAL A 100 11.50 -15.89 -4.34
CA VAL A 100 12.62 -15.02 -3.94
C VAL A 100 13.78 -15.34 -4.88
N VAL A 101 14.44 -14.32 -5.40
CA VAL A 101 15.66 -14.48 -6.21
C VAL A 101 16.83 -14.49 -5.26
N TYR A 102 17.63 -15.55 -5.29
CA TYR A 102 18.84 -15.64 -4.47
C TYR A 102 19.91 -14.66 -5.00
N GLN A 103 20.42 -13.82 -4.10
CA GLN A 103 21.35 -12.74 -4.45
C GLN A 103 22.82 -13.05 -4.12
N GLY A 104 23.07 -14.18 -3.45
CA GLY A 104 24.42 -14.61 -3.09
C GLY A 104 24.80 -14.37 -1.64
N GLU A 105 23.87 -13.91 -0.81
CA GLU A 105 24.08 -13.77 0.63
C GLU A 105 24.26 -15.15 1.29
N ASP A 106 24.99 -15.20 2.39
CA ASP A 106 25.09 -16.40 3.21
C ASP A 106 23.79 -16.61 3.98
N GLU A 107 22.89 -17.39 3.39
CA GLU A 107 21.54 -17.69 3.89
C GLU A 107 21.25 -19.19 3.71
N TYR A 108 20.41 -19.76 4.54
CA TYR A 108 19.99 -21.15 4.39
C TYR A 108 18.46 -21.28 4.41
N PHE A 109 17.92 -22.24 3.67
CA PHE A 109 16.50 -22.33 3.42
C PHE A 109 15.92 -23.66 3.87
N GLN A 110 14.70 -23.65 4.41
CA GLN A 110 14.01 -24.83 4.90
C GLN A 110 13.77 -25.85 3.75
N ASP A 111 14.25 -27.07 3.92
CA ASP A 111 14.04 -28.17 2.99
C ASP A 111 12.58 -28.45 2.68
N SER A 112 12.30 -29.00 1.53
CA SER A 112 10.97 -29.43 1.05
C SER A 112 9.85 -28.38 1.06
N ASN A 113 10.04 -27.26 1.75
CA ASN A 113 9.10 -26.13 1.79
C ASN A 113 9.59 -24.95 0.94
N ILE A 114 10.91 -24.86 0.72
CA ILE A 114 11.54 -23.87 -0.15
C ILE A 114 12.42 -24.65 -1.12
N VAL A 115 12.10 -24.57 -2.41
CA VAL A 115 12.75 -25.31 -3.47
C VAL A 115 13.08 -24.39 -4.64
N TRP A 116 13.94 -24.84 -5.56
CA TRP A 116 14.21 -24.14 -6.81
C TRP A 116 14.37 -25.11 -7.96
N LEU A 117 14.18 -24.62 -9.18
CA LEU A 117 14.46 -25.37 -10.40
C LEU A 117 15.92 -25.14 -10.79
N LYS A 118 16.75 -26.16 -10.69
CA LYS A 118 18.09 -26.16 -11.28
C LYS A 118 17.95 -26.56 -12.75
N HIS A 119 18.10 -25.63 -13.66
CA HIS A 119 17.84 -25.78 -15.08
C HIS A 119 19.10 -25.51 -15.91
N ASP A 120 19.06 -25.88 -17.19
CA ASP A 120 20.12 -25.64 -18.15
C ASP A 120 19.94 -24.27 -18.87
N ASP A 121 20.85 -23.97 -19.82
CA ASP A 121 20.93 -22.69 -20.54
C ASP A 121 19.75 -22.42 -21.51
N ARG A 122 18.85 -23.39 -21.70
CA ARG A 122 17.62 -23.23 -22.50
C ARG A 122 16.59 -22.28 -21.80
N LEU A 123 16.71 -22.12 -20.49
CA LEU A 123 15.79 -21.31 -19.69
C LEU A 123 16.55 -20.18 -19.02
N ASN A 124 15.98 -18.97 -19.07
CA ASN A 124 16.54 -17.78 -18.45
C ASN A 124 15.82 -17.49 -17.12
N ASN A 125 16.54 -17.32 -16.02
CA ASN A 125 15.98 -17.05 -14.70
C ASN A 125 15.10 -15.79 -14.64
N LYS A 126 15.43 -14.71 -15.35
CA LYS A 126 14.63 -13.49 -15.37
C LYS A 126 13.28 -13.72 -16.07
N PHE A 127 13.25 -14.54 -17.11
CA PHE A 127 12.02 -14.98 -17.78
C PHE A 127 11.22 -15.92 -16.88
N LEU A 128 11.89 -16.94 -16.31
CA LEU A 128 11.27 -17.91 -15.39
C LEU A 128 10.60 -17.25 -14.19
N LYS A 129 11.21 -16.21 -13.61
CA LYS A 129 10.60 -15.41 -12.53
C LYS A 129 9.24 -14.83 -12.93
N GLN A 130 9.12 -14.33 -14.16
CA GLN A 130 7.87 -13.78 -14.64
C GLN A 130 6.83 -14.87 -14.90
N PHE A 131 7.24 -16.00 -15.48
CA PHE A 131 6.38 -17.17 -15.62
C PHE A 131 5.83 -17.61 -14.26
N TYR A 132 6.66 -17.71 -13.22
CA TYR A 132 6.22 -18.06 -11.87
C TYR A 132 5.21 -17.07 -11.26
N SER A 133 5.19 -15.84 -11.70
CA SER A 133 4.23 -14.83 -11.23
C SER A 133 2.82 -15.01 -11.81
N ILE A 134 2.67 -15.77 -12.90
CA ILE A 134 1.40 -15.99 -13.59
C ILE A 134 0.94 -17.44 -13.62
N VAL A 135 1.85 -18.40 -13.39
CA VAL A 135 1.56 -19.84 -13.45
C VAL A 135 0.48 -20.22 -12.43
N LYS A 136 -0.45 -21.07 -12.87
CA LYS A 136 -1.45 -21.68 -12.00
C LYS A 136 -1.02 -23.11 -11.70
N TRP A 137 -0.40 -23.30 -10.56
CA TRP A 137 0.09 -24.60 -10.12
C TRP A 137 -1.06 -25.63 -10.06
N GLN A 138 -0.88 -26.78 -10.71
CA GLN A 138 -1.86 -27.87 -10.75
C GLN A 138 -1.53 -28.96 -9.73
N GLY A 139 -2.52 -29.81 -9.41
CA GLY A 139 -2.32 -31.00 -8.59
C GLY A 139 -1.90 -30.73 -7.14
N LEU A 140 -2.28 -29.57 -6.58
CA LEU A 140 -1.98 -29.25 -5.19
C LEU A 140 -2.72 -30.20 -4.26
N GLU A 141 -1.98 -30.95 -3.43
CA GLU A 141 -2.50 -31.94 -2.49
C GLU A 141 -2.49 -31.42 -1.05
N GLY A 142 -3.36 -31.97 -0.21
CA GLY A 142 -3.51 -31.67 1.21
C GLY A 142 -4.87 -31.07 1.56
N SER A 143 -5.48 -31.60 2.62
CA SER A 143 -6.80 -31.17 3.09
C SER A 143 -6.76 -29.84 3.85
N THR A 144 -5.77 -29.68 4.73
CA THR A 144 -5.62 -28.48 5.61
C THR A 144 -4.52 -27.54 5.11
N ILE A 145 -3.38 -28.11 4.71
CA ILE A 145 -2.25 -27.35 4.14
C ILE A 145 -1.96 -27.92 2.76
N LYS A 146 -2.22 -27.12 1.73
CA LYS A 146 -1.86 -27.50 0.35
C LYS A 146 -0.35 -27.50 0.19
N ARG A 147 0.15 -28.44 -0.61
CA ARG A 147 1.57 -28.58 -0.96
C ARG A 147 1.76 -28.65 -2.46
N LEU A 148 2.85 -28.06 -2.92
CA LEU A 148 3.37 -28.16 -4.28
C LEU A 148 4.52 -29.14 -4.24
N TYR A 149 4.31 -30.34 -4.75
CA TYR A 149 5.35 -31.38 -4.80
C TYR A 149 6.27 -31.20 -6.01
N ASN A 150 7.48 -31.76 -5.94
CA ASN A 150 8.45 -31.72 -7.04
C ASN A 150 7.83 -32.16 -8.35
N LYS A 151 7.01 -33.23 -8.33
CA LYS A 151 6.31 -33.75 -9.51
C LYS A 151 5.38 -32.65 -10.11
N ASN A 152 4.66 -31.92 -9.31
CA ASN A 152 3.77 -30.86 -9.81
C ASN A 152 4.55 -29.74 -10.49
N ILE A 153 5.73 -29.38 -9.96
CA ILE A 153 6.64 -28.41 -10.58
C ILE A 153 7.14 -28.96 -11.92
N LEU A 154 7.68 -30.16 -11.93
CA LEU A 154 8.28 -30.78 -13.12
C LEU A 154 7.26 -31.08 -14.23
N ASP A 155 6.03 -31.42 -13.87
CA ASP A 155 4.94 -31.69 -14.81
C ASP A 155 4.27 -30.38 -15.34
N THR A 156 4.64 -29.22 -14.83
CA THR A 156 4.08 -27.94 -15.27
C THR A 156 4.56 -27.59 -16.67
N ASP A 157 3.60 -27.31 -17.56
CA ASP A 157 3.87 -26.86 -18.93
C ASP A 157 4.31 -25.39 -18.94
N ILE A 158 5.30 -25.10 -19.76
CA ILE A 158 5.83 -23.76 -20.03
C ILE A 158 6.04 -23.60 -21.53
N SER A 159 5.61 -22.46 -22.07
CA SER A 159 5.95 -22.06 -23.44
C SER A 159 7.17 -21.15 -23.38
N ILE A 160 8.24 -21.50 -24.11
CA ILE A 160 9.50 -20.78 -24.10
C ILE A 160 9.88 -20.29 -25.51
N PRO A 161 10.21 -18.99 -25.67
CA PRO A 161 10.83 -18.48 -26.88
C PRO A 161 12.33 -18.77 -26.93
N SER A 162 13.00 -18.30 -27.97
CA SER A 162 14.47 -18.31 -28.03
C SER A 162 15.08 -17.64 -26.79
N THR A 163 16.27 -18.07 -26.38
CA THR A 163 16.99 -17.50 -25.22
C THR A 163 17.22 -15.99 -25.35
N ILE A 164 17.40 -15.49 -26.58
CA ILE A 164 17.52 -14.05 -26.84
C ILE A 164 16.22 -13.30 -26.49
N GLU A 165 15.07 -13.86 -26.86
CA GLU A 165 13.79 -13.25 -26.55
C GLU A 165 13.45 -13.39 -25.07
N GLN A 166 13.71 -14.55 -24.44
CA GLN A 166 13.58 -14.73 -22.99
C GLN A 166 14.38 -13.65 -22.23
N ASN A 167 15.62 -13.39 -22.64
CA ASN A 167 16.44 -12.35 -22.03
C ASN A 167 15.83 -10.96 -22.18
N LYS A 168 15.31 -10.61 -23.37
CA LYS A 168 14.64 -9.33 -23.59
C LYS A 168 13.38 -9.18 -22.72
N ILE A 169 12.55 -10.21 -22.65
CA ILE A 169 11.34 -10.23 -21.80
C ILE A 169 11.76 -10.09 -20.34
N GLY A 170 12.72 -10.92 -19.89
CA GLY A 170 13.20 -10.90 -18.51
C GLY A 170 13.75 -9.54 -18.10
N MET A 171 14.62 -8.93 -18.92
CA MET A 171 15.16 -7.59 -18.66
C MET A 171 14.09 -6.48 -18.67
N PHE A 172 13.08 -6.57 -19.52
CA PHE A 172 11.99 -5.62 -19.54
C PHE A 172 11.22 -5.61 -18.21
N PHE A 173 10.83 -6.79 -17.74
CA PHE A 173 10.13 -6.92 -16.47
C PHE A 173 11.00 -6.59 -15.26
N GLU A 174 12.28 -6.95 -15.28
CA GLU A 174 13.22 -6.56 -14.23
C GLU A 174 13.28 -5.03 -14.07
N ARG A 175 13.45 -4.29 -15.17
CA ARG A 175 13.43 -2.80 -15.14
C ARG A 175 12.10 -2.25 -14.64
N LEU A 176 11.00 -2.90 -14.97
CA LEU A 176 9.68 -2.51 -14.49
C LEU A 176 9.54 -2.79 -12.99
N ASP A 177 10.04 -3.92 -12.50
CA ASP A 177 10.08 -4.27 -11.09
C ASP A 177 10.95 -3.29 -10.29
N ASP A 178 12.12 -2.92 -10.81
CA ASP A 178 13.01 -1.93 -10.19
C ASP A 178 12.34 -0.56 -10.09
N THR A 179 11.62 -0.16 -11.14
CA THR A 179 10.86 1.10 -11.16
C THR A 179 9.74 1.09 -10.13
N ILE A 180 8.98 0.00 -10.03
CA ILE A 180 7.94 -0.21 -9.02
C ILE A 180 8.53 -0.15 -7.61
N ALA A 181 9.65 -0.84 -7.37
CA ALA A 181 10.32 -0.86 -6.08
C ALA A 181 10.87 0.53 -5.69
N LEU A 182 11.40 1.28 -6.64
CA LEU A 182 11.86 2.66 -6.43
C LEU A 182 10.70 3.58 -6.03
N HIS A 183 9.58 3.52 -6.76
CA HIS A 183 8.39 4.33 -6.44
C HIS A 183 7.78 3.94 -5.09
N GLN A 184 7.77 2.64 -4.73
CA GLN A 184 7.31 2.18 -3.43
C GLN A 184 8.18 2.75 -2.30
N ARG A 185 9.50 2.62 -2.39
CA ARG A 185 10.45 3.18 -1.41
C ARG A 185 10.31 4.69 -1.27
N LYS A 186 10.16 5.42 -2.38
CA LYS A 186 9.95 6.86 -2.35
C LYS A 186 8.64 7.25 -1.66
N LEU A 187 7.57 6.50 -1.92
CA LEU A 187 6.27 6.69 -1.28
C LEU A 187 6.34 6.48 0.24
N ASP A 188 6.99 5.38 0.66
CA ASP A 188 7.15 5.07 2.08
C ASP A 188 7.99 6.14 2.79
N LEU A 189 9.08 6.59 2.17
CA LEU A 189 9.91 7.67 2.69
C LEU A 189 9.14 8.99 2.83
N LEU A 190 8.34 9.36 1.84
CA LEU A 190 7.50 10.57 1.90
C LEU A 190 6.46 10.50 3.01
N LYS A 191 5.84 9.34 3.22
CA LYS A 191 4.90 9.11 4.33
C LYS A 191 5.58 9.24 5.69
N GLU A 192 6.77 8.66 5.86
CA GLU A 192 7.55 8.78 7.10
C GLU A 192 8.03 10.22 7.33
N GLN A 193 8.50 10.92 6.29
CA GLN A 193 8.86 12.33 6.38
C GLN A 193 7.66 13.18 6.81
N LYS A 194 6.48 12.99 6.19
CA LYS A 194 5.26 13.69 6.59
C LYS A 194 4.94 13.47 8.06
N LYS A 195 4.99 12.22 8.51
CA LYS A 195 4.75 11.88 9.91
C LYS A 195 5.76 12.57 10.84
N GLY A 196 7.04 12.58 10.49
CA GLY A 196 8.08 13.26 11.25
C GLY A 196 7.86 14.79 11.33
N TYR A 197 7.49 15.43 10.22
CA TYR A 197 7.16 16.86 10.20
C TYR A 197 5.93 17.20 11.02
N LEU A 198 4.85 16.42 10.91
CA LEU A 198 3.63 16.60 11.72
C LEU A 198 3.93 16.51 13.23
N GLN A 199 4.83 15.61 13.63
CA GLN A 199 5.24 15.47 15.02
C GLN A 199 6.08 16.65 15.54
N LYS A 200 6.79 17.36 14.66
CA LYS A 200 7.76 18.40 15.06
C LYS A 200 7.29 19.82 14.78
N MET A 201 6.38 20.01 13.83
CA MET A 201 5.91 21.33 13.41
C MET A 201 4.65 21.80 14.15
N PHE A 202 4.13 21.01 15.08
CA PHE A 202 3.07 21.40 16.01
C PHE A 202 3.56 21.30 17.45
N PRO A 203 3.18 22.25 18.33
CA PRO A 203 3.57 22.24 19.74
C PRO A 203 3.11 20.98 20.48
N LYS A 204 3.91 20.52 21.44
CA LYS A 204 3.61 19.35 22.28
C LYS A 204 3.71 19.70 23.75
N ASN A 205 2.99 18.94 24.57
CA ASN A 205 3.14 18.97 26.04
C ASN A 205 2.98 20.34 26.69
N GLY A 206 2.13 21.22 26.10
CA GLY A 206 1.92 22.56 26.61
C GLY A 206 2.95 23.59 26.17
N SER A 207 3.90 23.21 25.30
CA SER A 207 4.81 24.19 24.68
C SER A 207 4.03 25.13 23.77
N LYS A 208 4.46 26.38 23.69
CA LYS A 208 3.97 27.39 22.76
C LYS A 208 4.79 27.47 21.46
N ILE A 209 5.85 26.68 21.38
CA ILE A 209 6.78 26.67 20.23
C ILE A 209 6.94 25.22 19.75
N PRO A 210 6.79 24.95 18.44
CA PRO A 210 7.10 23.63 17.87
C PRO A 210 8.62 23.37 17.82
N GLU A 211 9.03 22.11 17.79
CA GLU A 211 10.44 21.71 17.67
C GLU A 211 11.07 22.11 16.32
N LEU A 212 10.27 22.14 15.27
CA LEU A 212 10.68 22.50 13.91
C LEU A 212 9.78 23.61 13.37
N ARG A 213 10.41 24.63 12.80
CA ARG A 213 9.75 25.83 12.31
C ARG A 213 10.38 26.35 11.04
N PHE A 214 9.64 27.04 10.20
CA PHE A 214 10.22 27.77 9.07
C PHE A 214 11.11 28.92 9.55
N ALA A 215 12.18 29.19 8.83
CA ALA A 215 13.06 30.33 9.10
C ALA A 215 12.27 31.65 9.05
N GLY A 216 12.59 32.55 9.98
CA GLY A 216 11.96 33.86 10.11
C GLY A 216 10.77 33.92 11.08
N PHE A 217 10.38 32.82 11.72
CA PHE A 217 9.37 32.81 12.79
C PHE A 217 10.02 32.44 14.11
N ALA A 218 9.95 33.34 15.07
CA ALA A 218 10.56 33.17 16.40
C ALA A 218 9.56 33.42 17.56
N ASP A 219 8.44 34.10 17.28
CA ASP A 219 7.46 34.47 18.30
C ASP A 219 6.73 33.23 18.84
N ASP A 220 6.34 33.25 20.11
CA ASP A 220 5.47 32.23 20.69
C ASP A 220 4.14 32.16 19.94
N TRP A 221 3.59 30.96 19.83
CA TRP A 221 2.19 30.80 19.39
C TRP A 221 1.27 31.25 20.49
N GLU A 222 0.19 31.93 20.13
CA GLU A 222 -0.75 32.50 21.06
C GLU A 222 -1.92 31.54 21.33
N GLU A 223 -2.36 31.48 22.58
CA GLU A 223 -3.54 30.71 22.97
C GLU A 223 -4.82 31.44 22.56
N HIS A 224 -5.63 30.75 21.76
CA HIS A 224 -6.89 31.27 21.26
C HIS A 224 -8.03 30.26 21.43
N LYS A 225 -9.23 30.75 21.67
CA LYS A 225 -10.44 29.93 21.65
C LYS A 225 -10.85 29.71 20.19
N LEU A 226 -10.97 28.44 19.77
CA LEU A 226 -11.29 28.13 18.38
C LEU A 226 -12.60 28.72 17.90
N GLY A 227 -13.58 28.94 18.82
CA GLY A 227 -14.85 29.58 18.53
C GLY A 227 -14.77 31.00 18.00
N ASP A 228 -13.64 31.69 18.26
CA ASP A 228 -13.44 33.08 17.78
C ASP A 228 -13.00 33.09 16.30
N TYR A 229 -12.61 31.93 15.76
CA TYR A 229 -12.05 31.78 14.43
C TYR A 229 -12.91 30.95 13.48
N ILE A 230 -13.83 30.11 13.98
CA ILE A 230 -14.70 29.29 13.14
C ILE A 230 -16.11 29.83 13.06
N ILE A 231 -16.66 29.78 11.85
CA ILE A 231 -17.98 30.29 11.52
C ILE A 231 -18.86 29.09 11.16
N GLN A 232 -19.91 28.87 11.94
CA GLN A 232 -20.90 27.84 11.67
C GLN A 232 -21.65 28.15 10.38
N TYR A 233 -21.88 27.13 9.55
CA TYR A 233 -22.75 27.25 8.39
C TYR A 233 -23.98 26.36 8.58
N SER A 234 -25.17 26.95 8.44
CA SER A 234 -26.43 26.30 8.85
C SER A 234 -27.46 26.20 7.71
N GLU A 235 -27.07 26.53 6.47
CA GLU A 235 -27.98 26.38 5.33
C GLU A 235 -28.31 24.92 5.06
N LYS A 236 -29.56 24.66 4.71
CA LYS A 236 -30.12 23.35 4.50
C LYS A 236 -30.78 23.23 3.13
N THR A 237 -30.80 22.01 2.62
CA THR A 237 -31.52 21.70 1.38
C THR A 237 -33.02 21.97 1.52
N LYS A 238 -33.61 22.55 0.47
CA LYS A 238 -35.02 22.84 0.35
C LYS A 238 -35.78 21.85 -0.55
N GLN A 239 -35.03 21.05 -1.30
CA GLN A 239 -35.54 20.01 -2.18
C GLN A 239 -34.63 18.80 -2.17
N ASN A 240 -35.16 17.63 -2.54
CA ASN A 240 -34.40 16.39 -2.62
C ASN A 240 -33.32 16.47 -3.71
N ASN A 241 -32.13 15.92 -3.40
CA ASN A 241 -31.00 15.88 -4.31
C ASN A 241 -30.60 17.25 -4.89
N GLN A 242 -30.76 18.31 -4.10
CA GLN A 242 -30.42 19.69 -4.50
C GLN A 242 -28.93 19.78 -4.92
N TYR A 243 -28.07 19.04 -4.26
CA TYR A 243 -26.63 18.91 -4.56
C TYR A 243 -26.18 17.45 -4.39
N PRO A 244 -25.00 17.06 -4.92
CA PRO A 244 -24.46 15.74 -4.73
C PRO A 244 -24.31 15.38 -3.24
N VAL A 245 -24.67 14.15 -2.90
CA VAL A 245 -24.52 13.65 -1.52
C VAL A 245 -23.07 13.27 -1.26
N PHE A 246 -22.51 13.78 -0.18
CA PHE A 246 -21.16 13.47 0.29
C PHE A 246 -21.16 12.46 1.43
N THR A 247 -20.06 11.72 1.52
CA THR A 247 -19.67 10.92 2.67
C THR A 247 -18.40 11.50 3.27
N SER A 248 -18.46 12.01 4.49
CA SER A 248 -17.29 12.43 5.26
C SER A 248 -16.79 11.24 6.07
N SER A 249 -15.71 10.63 5.61
CA SER A 249 -15.11 9.42 6.17
C SER A 249 -13.75 9.70 6.82
N ARG A 250 -13.16 8.68 7.43
CA ARG A 250 -11.78 8.76 7.96
C ARG A 250 -10.72 8.92 6.87
N ASN A 251 -11.07 8.50 5.64
CA ASN A 251 -10.16 8.56 4.49
C ASN A 251 -10.33 9.82 3.65
N GLY A 252 -11.26 10.70 4.03
CA GLY A 252 -11.53 11.94 3.31
C GLY A 252 -13.02 12.17 3.03
N LEU A 253 -13.29 13.17 2.21
CA LEU A 253 -14.62 13.47 1.68
C LEU A 253 -14.75 12.83 0.29
N PHE A 254 -15.89 12.18 0.04
CA PHE A 254 -16.15 11.47 -1.21
C PHE A 254 -17.58 11.75 -1.66
N PHE A 255 -17.84 11.66 -2.97
CA PHE A 255 -19.21 11.47 -3.45
C PHE A 255 -19.71 10.12 -2.92
N GLN A 256 -20.92 10.12 -2.33
CA GLN A 256 -21.41 8.91 -1.67
C GLN A 256 -21.58 7.73 -2.63
N LYS A 257 -21.98 8.00 -3.88
CA LYS A 257 -22.11 6.98 -4.93
C LYS A 257 -20.77 6.29 -5.24
N ASP A 258 -19.69 7.06 -5.30
CA ASP A 258 -18.35 6.51 -5.58
C ASP A 258 -17.83 5.68 -4.41
N TYR A 259 -18.03 6.18 -3.18
CA TYR A 259 -17.60 5.51 -1.97
C TYR A 259 -18.28 4.13 -1.75
N TYR A 260 -19.57 4.02 -2.07
CA TYR A 260 -20.36 2.80 -1.92
C TYR A 260 -20.60 2.05 -3.24
N LYS A 261 -19.70 2.18 -4.24
CA LYS A 261 -19.71 1.44 -5.51
C LYS A 261 -21.04 1.52 -6.26
N GLY A 262 -21.58 2.71 -6.39
CA GLY A 262 -22.82 2.98 -7.10
C GLY A 262 -24.07 3.06 -6.21
N ASN A 263 -23.98 2.68 -4.94
CA ASN A 263 -25.10 2.77 -4.00
C ASN A 263 -25.11 4.11 -3.26
N GLN A 264 -26.26 4.69 -3.05
CA GLN A 264 -26.48 5.83 -2.18
C GLN A 264 -27.16 5.32 -0.89
N ILE A 265 -26.50 5.50 0.27
CA ILE A 265 -27.04 5.09 1.58
C ILE A 265 -27.90 6.21 2.19
N ALA A 266 -27.71 7.45 1.73
CA ALA A 266 -28.55 8.56 2.15
C ALA A 266 -30.02 8.29 1.79
N SER A 267 -30.92 8.70 2.67
CA SER A 267 -32.36 8.66 2.40
C SER A 267 -32.68 9.33 1.07
N GLU A 268 -33.67 8.80 0.33
CA GLU A 268 -34.23 9.45 -0.83
C GLU A 268 -34.81 10.82 -0.46
N ASP A 269 -35.40 10.94 0.75
CA ASP A 269 -35.75 12.20 1.34
C ASP A 269 -34.54 12.79 2.08
N ASN A 270 -33.90 13.74 1.43
CA ASN A 270 -32.75 14.49 1.98
C ASN A 270 -33.00 16.00 2.03
N ILE A 271 -34.28 16.41 2.14
CA ILE A 271 -34.67 17.75 2.52
C ILE A 271 -34.21 18.01 3.94
N GLY A 272 -33.67 19.20 4.20
CA GLY A 272 -33.13 19.59 5.51
C GLY A 272 -31.71 19.06 5.77
N TYR A 273 -31.04 18.42 4.82
CA TYR A 273 -29.62 18.08 4.92
C TYR A 273 -28.77 19.35 4.96
N ASN A 274 -27.60 19.28 5.62
CA ASN A 274 -26.67 20.41 5.67
C ASN A 274 -25.96 20.56 4.33
N ILE A 275 -25.94 21.80 3.81
CA ILE A 275 -25.19 22.14 2.60
C ILE A 275 -23.74 22.40 2.98
N VAL A 276 -22.81 21.89 2.18
CA VAL A 276 -21.36 22.04 2.37
C VAL A 276 -20.77 22.77 1.16
N PRO A 277 -20.57 24.09 1.25
CA PRO A 277 -19.92 24.86 0.18
C PRO A 277 -18.46 24.43 -0.02
N ARG A 278 -17.89 24.73 -1.19
CA ARG A 278 -16.45 24.53 -1.45
C ARG A 278 -15.60 25.28 -0.42
N GLY A 279 -14.56 24.63 0.10
CA GLY A 279 -13.67 25.19 1.13
C GLY A 279 -14.17 25.05 2.55
N TYR A 280 -15.40 24.58 2.77
CA TYR A 280 -15.98 24.39 4.10
C TYR A 280 -15.68 23.02 4.67
N PHE A 281 -15.55 22.98 6.00
CA PHE A 281 -15.36 21.74 6.75
C PHE A 281 -16.68 21.01 6.97
N THR A 282 -16.59 19.69 6.95
CA THR A 282 -17.60 18.78 7.50
C THR A 282 -16.95 17.58 8.15
N TYR A 283 -17.54 17.03 9.20
CA TYR A 283 -17.00 15.89 9.91
C TYR A 283 -18.10 15.06 10.58
N ARG A 284 -17.84 13.78 10.81
CA ARG A 284 -18.69 12.92 11.63
C ARG A 284 -18.50 13.32 13.09
N HIS A 285 -19.57 13.78 13.74
CA HIS A 285 -19.49 14.32 15.10
C HIS A 285 -19.35 13.25 16.20
N MET A 286 -19.33 11.96 15.87
CA MET A 286 -19.12 10.88 16.82
C MET A 286 -18.00 9.94 16.40
N SER A 287 -17.28 9.38 17.40
CA SER A 287 -16.19 8.42 17.22
C SER A 287 -16.17 7.40 18.34
N ASP A 288 -15.85 6.15 18.00
CA ASP A 288 -15.71 5.07 18.96
C ASP A 288 -14.28 4.99 19.55
N ASP A 289 -13.30 5.54 18.86
CA ASP A 289 -11.86 5.48 19.17
C ASP A 289 -11.18 6.86 19.31
N LEU A 290 -11.96 7.93 19.48
CA LEU A 290 -11.49 9.32 19.58
C LEU A 290 -10.83 9.88 18.31
N VAL A 291 -10.91 9.18 17.17
CA VAL A 291 -10.42 9.69 15.89
C VAL A 291 -11.54 10.42 15.17
N PHE A 292 -11.34 11.73 14.99
CA PHE A 292 -12.21 12.61 14.21
C PHE A 292 -11.44 13.09 12.98
N LYS A 293 -12.11 13.13 11.83
CA LYS A 293 -11.54 13.66 10.59
C LYS A 293 -12.38 14.84 10.11
N PHE A 294 -11.77 16.00 10.08
CA PHE A 294 -12.34 17.26 9.64
C PHE A 294 -12.02 17.42 8.15
N ASN A 295 -12.97 17.09 7.30
CA ASN A 295 -12.76 17.09 5.85
C ASN A 295 -13.21 18.44 5.28
N ILE A 296 -12.44 18.98 4.33
CA ILE A 296 -12.76 20.19 3.59
C ILE A 296 -13.36 19.78 2.25
N ASN A 297 -14.44 20.42 1.83
CA ASN A 297 -15.02 20.20 0.52
C ASN A 297 -14.14 20.83 -0.57
N ASP A 298 -13.45 19.98 -1.34
CA ASP A 298 -12.71 20.32 -2.56
C ASP A 298 -13.29 19.62 -3.82
N LEU A 299 -14.39 18.86 -3.64
CA LEU A 299 -14.96 18.00 -4.69
C LEU A 299 -15.90 18.76 -5.64
N ALA A 300 -16.77 19.62 -5.09
CA ALA A 300 -17.77 20.35 -5.86
C ALA A 300 -18.04 21.72 -5.21
N ASP A 301 -18.67 22.63 -5.94
CA ASP A 301 -19.02 23.95 -5.40
C ASP A 301 -19.96 23.83 -4.19
N TYR A 302 -20.88 22.87 -4.27
CA TYR A 302 -21.77 22.51 -3.16
C TYR A 302 -21.95 20.99 -3.10
N GLY A 303 -22.07 20.47 -1.90
CA GLY A 303 -22.52 19.10 -1.63
C GLY A 303 -23.44 19.07 -0.42
N ILE A 304 -24.03 17.92 -0.11
CA ILE A 304 -24.90 17.77 1.03
C ILE A 304 -24.47 16.61 1.93
N VAL A 305 -24.63 16.78 3.23
CA VAL A 305 -24.40 15.75 4.23
C VAL A 305 -25.61 15.68 5.19
N SER A 306 -25.81 14.52 5.82
CA SER A 306 -26.83 14.35 6.84
C SER A 306 -26.71 15.41 7.96
N THR A 307 -27.80 15.72 8.63
CA THR A 307 -27.88 16.68 9.75
C THR A 307 -26.93 16.35 10.92
N LEU A 308 -26.42 15.12 10.98
CA LEU A 308 -25.44 14.68 11.97
C LEU A 308 -24.00 15.15 11.70
N TYR A 309 -23.74 15.76 10.54
CA TYR A 309 -22.43 16.25 10.14
C TYR A 309 -22.41 17.78 10.23
N PRO A 310 -21.79 18.38 11.25
CA PRO A 310 -21.62 19.81 11.32
C PRO A 310 -20.88 20.37 10.12
N VAL A 311 -21.22 21.62 9.75
CA VAL A 311 -20.55 22.37 8.68
C VAL A 311 -20.08 23.70 9.24
N PHE A 312 -18.82 24.05 8.96
CA PHE A 312 -18.24 25.33 9.37
C PHE A 312 -17.12 25.76 8.41
N THR A 313 -16.73 27.01 8.50
CA THR A 313 -15.54 27.54 7.84
C THR A 313 -14.68 28.32 8.84
N THR A 314 -13.52 28.81 8.42
CA THR A 314 -12.67 29.70 9.21
C THR A 314 -12.89 31.16 8.77
N ASN A 315 -12.61 32.11 9.69
CA ASN A 315 -12.51 33.50 9.33
C ASN A 315 -11.17 33.82 8.66
N GLU A 316 -10.93 35.06 8.27
CA GLU A 316 -9.73 35.51 7.56
C GLU A 316 -8.42 35.38 8.37
N GLN A 317 -8.50 35.23 9.69
CA GLN A 317 -7.35 35.15 10.62
C GLN A 317 -6.87 33.69 10.81
N LEU A 318 -7.63 32.70 10.35
CA LEU A 318 -7.28 31.28 10.49
C LEU A 318 -7.28 30.56 9.14
N ASN A 319 -6.13 30.02 8.75
CA ASN A 319 -6.00 29.25 7.52
C ASN A 319 -6.65 27.85 7.67
N SER A 320 -7.63 27.53 6.82
CA SER A 320 -8.38 26.26 6.90
C SER A 320 -7.49 25.04 6.75
N LYS A 321 -6.51 25.05 5.84
CA LYS A 321 -5.61 23.88 5.66
C LYS A 321 -4.70 23.69 6.88
N TYR A 322 -4.15 24.76 7.43
CA TYR A 322 -3.41 24.70 8.69
C TYR A 322 -4.27 24.09 9.81
N LEU A 323 -5.49 24.61 10.01
CA LEU A 323 -6.41 24.11 11.04
C LEU A 323 -6.71 22.61 10.83
N GLN A 324 -6.91 22.18 9.59
CA GLN A 324 -7.15 20.78 9.27
C GLN A 324 -6.01 19.87 9.77
N TYR A 325 -4.75 20.25 9.53
CA TYR A 325 -3.60 19.48 10.00
C TYR A 325 -3.46 19.54 11.53
N GLN A 326 -3.67 20.69 12.13
CA GLN A 326 -3.61 20.84 13.60
C GLN A 326 -4.67 19.98 14.30
N LEU A 327 -5.89 19.92 13.78
CA LEU A 327 -6.97 19.09 14.34
C LEU A 327 -6.75 17.59 14.10
N HIS A 328 -6.08 17.21 13.01
CA HIS A 328 -5.83 15.80 12.70
C HIS A 328 -4.65 15.22 13.47
N GLU A 329 -3.59 15.99 13.65
CA GLU A 329 -2.29 15.48 14.08
C GLU A 329 -1.77 16.19 15.35
N GLY A 330 -2.35 17.35 15.70
CA GLY A 330 -1.96 18.10 16.88
C GLY A 330 -2.30 17.37 18.18
N SER A 331 -1.37 17.39 19.14
CA SER A 331 -1.55 16.77 20.45
C SER A 331 -2.68 17.46 21.27
N GLU A 332 -2.96 18.71 20.99
CA GLU A 332 -3.98 19.51 21.67
C GLU A 332 -5.39 18.98 21.40
N PHE A 333 -5.74 18.69 20.13
CA PHE A 333 -7.05 18.12 19.80
C PHE A 333 -7.22 16.74 20.42
N ARG A 334 -6.21 15.91 20.39
CA ARG A 334 -6.28 14.57 21.00
C ARG A 334 -6.53 14.66 22.51
N ARG A 335 -5.85 15.57 23.19
CA ARG A 335 -6.06 15.82 24.63
C ARG A 335 -7.46 16.35 24.89
N PHE A 336 -7.91 17.32 24.10
CA PHE A 336 -9.24 17.88 24.20
C PHE A 336 -10.32 16.82 23.96
N SER A 337 -10.18 15.97 22.96
CA SER A 337 -11.16 14.90 22.65
C SER A 337 -11.26 13.84 23.76
N LEU A 338 -10.15 13.55 24.44
CA LEU A 338 -10.14 12.65 25.61
C LEU A 338 -11.00 13.21 26.76
N LEU A 339 -10.95 14.52 27.01
CA LEU A 339 -11.75 15.19 28.05
C LEU A 339 -13.26 15.19 27.72
N GLN A 340 -13.63 15.00 26.44
CA GLN A 340 -15.04 14.93 26.02
C GLN A 340 -15.66 13.54 26.23
N LYS A 341 -14.87 12.51 26.58
CA LYS A 341 -15.37 11.15 26.80
C LYS A 341 -16.16 11.08 28.09
N GLN A 342 -17.48 10.89 27.97
CA GLN A 342 -18.42 10.80 29.11
C GLN A 342 -18.89 9.35 29.26
N GLY A 343 -18.07 8.45 29.81
CA GLY A 343 -18.47 7.14 30.31
C GLY A 343 -19.05 6.12 29.31
N GLY A 344 -19.27 6.48 28.06
CA GLY A 344 -19.84 5.61 27.02
C GLY A 344 -18.80 5.03 26.05
N SER A 345 -19.24 4.10 25.18
CA SER A 345 -18.41 3.54 24.10
C SER A 345 -18.11 4.55 22.97
N ARG A 346 -18.84 5.67 22.92
CA ARG A 346 -18.74 6.70 21.87
C ARG A 346 -18.47 8.09 22.46
N THR A 347 -17.63 8.85 21.77
CA THR A 347 -17.38 10.25 22.09
C THR A 347 -18.04 11.12 21.06
N TYR A 348 -18.74 12.18 21.52
CA TYR A 348 -19.47 13.13 20.68
C TYR A 348 -18.76 14.49 20.69
N MET A 349 -18.36 14.93 19.51
CA MET A 349 -17.75 16.23 19.26
C MET A 349 -18.70 17.12 18.47
N TYR A 350 -19.66 17.73 19.19
CA TYR A 350 -20.54 18.73 18.60
C TYR A 350 -19.77 20.02 18.32
N LEU A 351 -20.25 20.83 17.37
CA LEU A 351 -19.56 22.06 16.98
C LEU A 351 -19.38 23.05 18.15
N ASN A 352 -20.40 23.20 19.00
CA ASN A 352 -20.31 24.04 20.20
C ASN A 352 -19.24 23.58 21.20
N LYS A 353 -18.95 22.27 21.27
CA LYS A 353 -17.84 21.76 22.07
C LYS A 353 -16.51 22.11 21.39
N LEU A 354 -16.39 21.87 20.07
CA LEU A 354 -15.21 22.21 19.31
C LEU A 354 -14.85 23.71 19.42
N GLN A 355 -15.86 24.58 19.41
CA GLN A 355 -15.70 26.01 19.61
C GLN A 355 -15.09 26.40 20.97
N ASN A 356 -15.24 25.56 21.99
CA ASN A 356 -14.64 25.80 23.31
C ASN A 356 -13.20 25.29 23.44
N MET A 357 -12.66 24.70 22.38
CA MET A 357 -11.28 24.25 22.38
C MET A 357 -10.31 25.43 22.38
N ILE A 358 -9.27 25.33 23.20
CA ILE A 358 -8.15 26.29 23.21
C ILE A 358 -7.03 25.68 22.38
N LEU A 359 -6.48 26.46 21.46
CA LEU A 359 -5.38 26.09 20.57
C LEU A 359 -4.27 27.12 20.63
N ASN A 360 -3.02 26.67 20.56
CA ASN A 360 -1.91 27.55 20.24
C ASN A 360 -1.85 27.78 18.73
N ILE A 361 -1.98 29.02 18.28
CA ILE A 361 -2.09 29.41 16.87
C ILE A 361 -0.98 30.42 16.56
N PRO A 362 -0.17 30.20 15.49
CA PRO A 362 0.84 31.16 15.04
C PRO A 362 0.21 32.28 14.23
N LYS A 363 1.02 33.28 13.85
CA LYS A 363 0.63 34.32 12.89
C LYS A 363 0.15 33.72 11.57
N LEU A 364 -0.74 34.40 10.88
CA LEU A 364 -1.40 33.92 9.65
C LEU A 364 -0.39 33.52 8.57
N GLU A 365 0.73 34.24 8.42
CA GLU A 365 1.77 33.94 7.45
C GLU A 365 2.42 32.57 7.71
N GLU A 366 2.64 32.22 8.98
CA GLU A 366 3.17 30.92 9.36
C GLU A 366 2.15 29.81 9.17
N GLN A 367 0.88 30.04 9.52
CA GLN A 367 -0.22 29.10 9.24
C GLN A 367 -0.29 28.77 7.75
N GLN A 368 -0.22 29.78 6.87
CA GLN A 368 -0.24 29.62 5.41
C GLN A 368 0.94 28.77 4.93
N LYS A 369 2.15 29.02 5.44
CA LYS A 369 3.33 28.23 5.10
C LYS A 369 3.20 26.77 5.55
N ILE A 370 2.75 26.52 6.78
CA ILE A 370 2.52 25.17 7.31
C ILE A 370 1.45 24.45 6.48
N GLY A 371 0.30 25.09 6.28
CA GLY A 371 -0.81 24.53 5.51
C GLY A 371 -0.41 24.16 4.08
N SER A 372 0.26 25.07 3.37
CA SER A 372 0.74 24.86 2.00
C SER A 372 1.80 23.77 1.92
N PHE A 373 2.72 23.71 2.88
CA PHE A 373 3.77 22.68 2.93
C PHE A 373 3.18 21.28 3.03
N PHE A 374 2.26 21.05 3.96
CA PHE A 374 1.64 19.74 4.12
C PHE A 374 0.71 19.40 2.96
N GLN A 375 0.01 20.37 2.39
CA GLN A 375 -0.80 20.16 1.20
C GLN A 375 0.05 19.68 0.02
N GLN A 376 1.16 20.35 -0.28
CA GLN A 376 2.11 19.94 -1.34
C GLN A 376 2.68 18.56 -1.09
N LEU A 377 2.96 18.22 0.17
CA LEU A 377 3.46 16.89 0.53
C LEU A 377 2.38 15.82 0.31
N ASP A 378 1.12 16.10 0.64
CA ASP A 378 0.00 15.19 0.37
C ASP A 378 -0.25 14.99 -1.13
N GLU A 379 -0.20 16.06 -1.91
CA GLU A 379 -0.30 15.99 -3.37
C GLU A 379 0.82 15.13 -3.98
N THR A 380 2.04 15.30 -3.47
CA THR A 380 3.22 14.51 -3.91
C THR A 380 3.05 13.02 -3.55
N ILE A 381 2.60 12.71 -2.34
CA ILE A 381 2.29 11.34 -1.89
C ILE A 381 1.21 10.73 -2.77
N ALA A 382 0.13 11.46 -3.04
CA ALA A 382 -0.97 11.00 -3.89
C ALA A 382 -0.52 10.75 -5.35
N LEU A 383 0.36 11.60 -5.88
CA LEU A 383 0.95 11.42 -7.21
C LEU A 383 1.79 10.14 -7.29
N HIS A 384 2.69 9.93 -6.31
CA HIS A 384 3.50 8.72 -6.25
C HIS A 384 2.68 7.45 -6.08
N GLN A 385 1.61 7.50 -5.26
CA GLN A 385 0.68 6.37 -5.10
C GLN A 385 0.01 6.02 -6.44
N ARG A 386 -0.58 7.00 -7.12
CA ARG A 386 -1.22 6.78 -8.44
C ARG A 386 -0.25 6.23 -9.48
N LYS A 387 0.98 6.74 -9.50
CA LYS A 387 2.02 6.24 -10.42
C LYS A 387 2.37 4.79 -10.13
N LEU A 388 2.50 4.44 -8.85
CA LEU A 388 2.78 3.07 -8.40
C LEU A 388 1.66 2.10 -8.81
N ASP A 389 0.41 2.49 -8.59
CA ASP A 389 -0.75 1.67 -8.94
C ASP A 389 -0.82 1.45 -10.46
N LEU A 390 -0.61 2.50 -11.25
CA LEU A 390 -0.55 2.42 -12.71
C LEU A 390 0.57 1.49 -13.19
N LEU A 391 1.77 1.57 -12.61
CA LEU A 391 2.89 0.69 -12.97
C LEU A 391 2.59 -0.78 -12.65
N LYS A 392 1.95 -1.05 -11.51
CA LYS A 392 1.51 -2.41 -11.14
C LYS A 392 0.45 -2.96 -12.11
N GLU A 393 -0.51 -2.15 -12.51
CA GLU A 393 -1.51 -2.52 -13.51
C GLU A 393 -0.89 -2.74 -14.89
N GLN A 394 0.01 -1.87 -15.33
CA GLN A 394 0.75 -2.05 -16.58
C GLN A 394 1.55 -3.35 -16.56
N LYS A 395 2.27 -3.66 -15.46
CA LYS A 395 2.98 -4.93 -15.33
C LYS A 395 2.04 -6.11 -15.49
N LYS A 396 0.89 -6.10 -14.81
CA LYS A 396 -0.13 -7.15 -14.91
C LYS A 396 -0.63 -7.30 -16.35
N GLY A 397 -0.92 -6.21 -17.04
CA GLY A 397 -1.35 -6.21 -18.44
C GLY A 397 -0.29 -6.75 -19.39
N PHE A 398 0.98 -6.39 -19.19
CA PHE A 398 2.09 -6.95 -19.99
C PHE A 398 2.27 -8.44 -19.73
N LEU A 399 2.21 -8.91 -18.48
CA LEU A 399 2.29 -10.33 -18.16
C LEU A 399 1.18 -11.13 -18.85
N GLN A 400 -0.05 -10.63 -18.91
CA GLN A 400 -1.16 -11.30 -19.58
C GLN A 400 -1.03 -11.35 -21.10
N LYS A 401 -0.31 -10.40 -21.71
CA LYS A 401 -0.20 -10.28 -23.18
C LYS A 401 1.12 -10.79 -23.74
N MET A 402 2.16 -10.83 -22.93
CA MET A 402 3.52 -11.25 -23.35
C MET A 402 3.85 -12.70 -22.99
N PHE A 403 2.91 -13.45 -22.41
CA PHE A 403 3.01 -14.88 -22.16
C PHE A 403 1.84 -15.61 -22.83
N VAL A 404 2.06 -16.90 -23.17
CA VAL A 404 1.08 -17.78 -23.85
C VAL A 404 0.32 -18.60 -22.81
#